data_5b1f205a09b9dfe0fca8638cf4e6df72
#
_entry.id   5b1f205a09b9dfe0fca8638cf4e6df72
#
_cell.length_a   1.000
_cell.length_b   1.000
_cell.length_c   1.000
_cell.angle_alpha   90.00
_cell.angle_beta   90.00
_cell.angle_gamma   90.00
#
_symmetry.space_group_name_H-M   'P 1'
#
loop_
_entity.id
_entity.type
_entity.pdbx_description
1 polymer ?
#
loop_
_entity_poly.entity_id
_entity_poly.type
_entity_poly.pdbx_seq_one_letter_code
_entity_poly.pdbx_strand_id
1 'polypeptide(L)'
;MAALTRIVILGVLPILLSAAGAPLAHSETINPALIGAWTPSTADCSRLFQRTGHGLSFKPPVDKFAQAVIIRPGELEGPSSVCRVLKVTRAQDTITAATECRDTVGYLSLDITIKVQSAHQIIYSANGAEALNATYLKCPM
;
A
#
# COMPACT_ATOMS: atom_id res chain seq x y z
N MET A 1 -68.10 44.54 28.60
CA MET A 1 -67.74 43.05 28.53
C MET A 1 -66.82 42.88 27.38
N ALA A 2 -65.51 42.72 27.63
CA ALA A 2 -64.48 42.61 26.60
C ALA A 2 -64.04 41.17 26.54
N ALA A 3 -64.22 40.52 25.38
CA ALA A 3 -63.77 39.19 25.12
C ALA A 3 -62.30 39.21 24.56
N LEU A 4 -61.37 38.67 25.33
CA LEU A 4 -59.99 38.49 24.94
C LEU A 4 -59.84 37.21 24.12
N THR A 5 -59.60 37.37 22.84
CA THR A 5 -59.25 36.26 21.93
C THR A 5 -57.75 35.92 22.08
N ARG A 6 -57.42 34.72 22.59
CA ARG A 6 -56.06 34.22 22.65
C ARG A 6 -55.68 33.56 21.31
N ILE A 7 -54.72 34.16 20.63
CA ILE A 7 -54.09 33.55 19.42
C ILE A 7 -52.97 32.64 19.90
N VAL A 8 -53.13 31.34 19.66
CA VAL A 8 -52.06 30.31 19.85
C VAL A 8 -51.26 30.22 18.56
N ILE A 9 -50.02 30.71 18.60
CA ILE A 9 -49.09 30.55 17.49
C ILE A 9 -48.36 29.21 17.68
N LEU A 10 -48.73 28.21 16.86
CA LEU A 10 -47.97 26.98 16.78
C LEU A 10 -46.68 27.27 15.98
N GLY A 11 -45.56 27.32 16.68
CA GLY A 11 -44.24 27.40 16.07
C GLY A 11 -43.85 26.04 15.43
N VAL A 12 -43.80 26.01 14.12
CA VAL A 12 -43.24 24.87 13.36
C VAL A 12 -41.72 25.01 13.40
N LEU A 13 -41.06 24.11 14.13
CA LEU A 13 -39.61 24.03 14.21
C LEU A 13 -39.10 23.27 12.98
N PRO A 14 -38.23 23.84 12.10
CA PRO A 14 -37.64 23.09 10.99
C PRO A 14 -36.56 22.16 11.53
N ILE A 15 -36.75 20.85 11.35
CA ILE A 15 -35.75 19.84 11.62
C ILE A 15 -34.72 19.90 10.47
N LEU A 16 -33.57 20.49 10.76
CA LEU A 16 -32.40 20.45 9.88
C LEU A 16 -31.82 19.02 9.95
N LEU A 17 -32.15 18.20 8.95
CA LEU A 17 -31.43 16.92 8.70
C LEU A 17 -29.99 17.27 8.24
N SER A 18 -29.07 17.24 9.17
CA SER A 18 -27.64 17.22 8.83
C SER A 18 -27.29 15.88 8.24
N ALA A 19 -27.20 15.79 6.91
CA ALA A 19 -26.61 14.65 6.23
C ALA A 19 -25.12 14.61 6.58
N ALA A 20 -24.76 13.82 7.60
CA ALA A 20 -23.37 13.49 7.88
C ALA A 20 -22.86 12.64 6.70
N GLY A 21 -22.16 13.27 5.77
CA GLY A 21 -21.43 12.57 4.71
C GLY A 21 -20.42 11.64 5.37
N ALA A 22 -20.62 10.33 5.27
CA ALA A 22 -19.63 9.35 5.69
C ALA A 22 -18.33 9.64 4.92
N PRO A 23 -17.16 9.75 5.58
CA PRO A 23 -15.90 9.88 4.88
C PRO A 23 -15.72 8.62 4.01
N LEU A 24 -15.59 8.80 2.71
CA LEU A 24 -15.17 7.74 1.80
C LEU A 24 -13.82 7.26 2.31
N ALA A 25 -13.78 6.02 2.81
CA ALA A 25 -12.54 5.36 3.20
C ALA A 25 -11.68 5.25 1.94
N HIS A 26 -10.75 6.19 1.75
CA HIS A 26 -9.73 6.08 0.74
C HIS A 26 -8.85 4.90 1.15
N SER A 27 -8.93 3.81 0.41
CA SER A 27 -7.91 2.75 0.46
C SER A 27 -6.61 3.41 0.03
N GLU A 28 -5.72 3.69 0.98
CA GLU A 28 -4.42 4.26 0.66
C GLU A 28 -3.66 3.25 -0.21
N THR A 29 -3.31 3.69 -1.40
CA THR A 29 -2.48 2.91 -2.32
C THR A 29 -1.00 3.10 -2.00
N ILE A 30 -0.17 2.17 -2.40
CA ILE A 30 1.29 2.33 -2.32
C ILE A 30 1.70 3.60 -3.07
N ASN A 31 2.60 4.39 -2.46
CA ASN A 31 3.10 5.62 -3.04
C ASN A 31 3.66 5.37 -4.45
N PRO A 32 3.21 6.10 -5.49
CA PRO A 32 3.70 5.97 -6.86
C PRO A 32 5.23 6.09 -6.99
N ALA A 33 5.88 6.87 -6.12
CA ALA A 33 7.34 6.99 -6.10
C ALA A 33 8.07 5.68 -5.78
N LEU A 34 7.40 4.73 -5.11
CA LEU A 34 7.94 3.43 -4.77
C LEU A 34 7.75 2.38 -5.86
N ILE A 35 6.92 2.64 -6.86
CA ILE A 35 6.69 1.71 -7.95
C ILE A 35 7.97 1.47 -8.73
N GLY A 36 8.32 0.19 -8.94
CA GLY A 36 9.52 -0.21 -9.65
C GLY A 36 10.17 -1.45 -9.07
N ALA A 37 11.38 -1.73 -9.53
CA ALA A 37 12.20 -2.85 -9.08
C ALA A 37 13.21 -2.41 -8.03
N TRP A 38 13.41 -3.24 -7.03
CA TRP A 38 14.25 -2.97 -5.88
C TRP A 38 15.10 -4.19 -5.52
N THR A 39 16.38 -3.98 -5.22
CA THR A 39 17.33 -5.02 -4.81
C THR A 39 18.41 -4.41 -3.92
N PRO A 40 19.09 -5.18 -3.04
CA PRO A 40 20.18 -4.65 -2.21
C PRO A 40 21.36 -4.08 -2.98
N SER A 41 21.56 -4.50 -4.24
CA SER A 41 22.66 -4.03 -5.09
C SER A 41 22.16 -3.63 -6.47
N THR A 42 22.43 -2.40 -6.89
CA THR A 42 22.09 -1.94 -8.25
C THR A 42 22.83 -2.69 -9.36
N ALA A 43 23.97 -3.33 -9.05
CA ALA A 43 24.68 -4.20 -9.99
C ALA A 43 23.86 -5.45 -10.40
N ASP A 44 22.89 -5.85 -9.57
CA ASP A 44 22.04 -7.01 -9.83
C ASP A 44 20.79 -6.66 -10.68
N CYS A 45 20.50 -5.39 -10.88
CA CYS A 45 19.27 -4.96 -11.55
C CYS A 45 19.10 -5.59 -12.94
N SER A 46 20.10 -5.53 -13.79
CA SER A 46 20.04 -6.10 -15.15
C SER A 46 20.04 -7.62 -15.18
N ARG A 47 20.53 -8.24 -14.11
CA ARG A 47 20.54 -9.71 -13.95
C ARG A 47 19.17 -10.20 -13.50
N LEU A 48 18.54 -9.50 -12.58
CA LEU A 48 17.31 -9.94 -11.93
C LEU A 48 16.04 -9.50 -12.65
N PHE A 49 16.06 -8.35 -13.32
CA PHE A 49 14.86 -7.74 -13.87
C PHE A 49 14.96 -7.50 -15.36
N GLN A 50 13.82 -7.47 -16.02
CA GLN A 50 13.65 -7.09 -17.41
C GLN A 50 12.38 -6.26 -17.60
N ARG A 51 12.38 -5.43 -18.64
CA ARG A 51 11.16 -4.76 -19.12
C ARG A 51 10.68 -5.45 -20.39
N THR A 52 9.41 -5.83 -20.40
CA THR A 52 8.75 -6.47 -21.55
C THR A 52 7.57 -5.60 -22.00
N GLY A 53 6.86 -6.00 -23.06
CA GLY A 53 5.61 -5.35 -23.49
C GLY A 53 4.51 -5.39 -22.42
N HIS A 54 4.62 -6.28 -21.42
CA HIS A 54 3.70 -6.40 -20.29
C HIS A 54 4.18 -5.66 -19.04
N GLY A 55 5.28 -4.93 -19.14
CA GLY A 55 5.85 -4.14 -18.05
C GLY A 55 7.11 -4.77 -17.45
N LEU A 56 7.37 -4.42 -16.19
CA LEU A 56 8.53 -4.87 -15.42
C LEU A 56 8.29 -6.29 -14.88
N SER A 57 9.25 -7.19 -15.02
CA SER A 57 9.18 -8.57 -14.55
C SER A 57 10.55 -9.10 -14.13
N PHE A 58 10.57 -10.22 -13.38
CA PHE A 58 11.80 -10.97 -13.15
C PHE A 58 12.29 -11.59 -14.45
N LYS A 59 13.61 -11.63 -14.62
CA LYS A 59 14.27 -12.19 -15.81
C LYS A 59 14.42 -13.71 -15.67
N PRO A 60 13.95 -14.51 -16.64
CA PRO A 60 14.15 -15.95 -16.64
C PRO A 60 15.61 -16.36 -16.91
N PRO A 61 16.11 -17.46 -16.31
CA PRO A 61 15.50 -18.19 -15.21
C PRO A 61 15.50 -17.39 -13.92
N VAL A 62 14.34 -17.38 -13.21
CA VAL A 62 14.21 -16.59 -11.99
C VAL A 62 15.03 -17.21 -10.86
N ASP A 63 15.95 -16.45 -10.30
CA ASP A 63 16.66 -16.81 -9.07
C ASP A 63 15.72 -16.65 -7.87
N LYS A 64 15.14 -17.76 -7.43
CA LYS A 64 14.15 -17.80 -6.35
C LYS A 64 14.69 -17.38 -4.99
N PHE A 65 16.00 -17.33 -4.82
CA PHE A 65 16.67 -16.94 -3.59
C PHE A 65 17.21 -15.52 -3.61
N ALA A 66 17.03 -14.81 -4.73
CA ALA A 66 17.45 -13.44 -4.83
C ALA A 66 16.67 -12.54 -3.85
N GLN A 67 17.37 -11.61 -3.21
CA GLN A 67 16.75 -10.55 -2.44
C GLN A 67 16.31 -9.46 -3.42
N ALA A 68 15.05 -9.50 -3.83
CA ALA A 68 14.52 -8.59 -4.82
C ALA A 68 13.00 -8.46 -4.67
N VAL A 69 12.46 -7.30 -5.02
CA VAL A 69 11.01 -7.06 -5.05
C VAL A 69 10.64 -6.11 -6.18
N ILE A 70 9.52 -6.39 -6.84
CA ILE A 70 8.85 -5.47 -7.73
C ILE A 70 7.65 -4.91 -7.00
N ILE A 71 7.60 -3.59 -6.84
CA ILE A 71 6.49 -2.88 -6.22
C ILE A 71 5.58 -2.35 -7.32
N ARG A 72 4.29 -2.71 -7.27
CA ARG A 72 3.21 -2.23 -8.13
C ARG A 72 2.11 -1.56 -7.27
N PRO A 73 1.17 -0.83 -7.86
CA PRO A 73 0.14 -0.10 -7.11
C PRO A 73 -0.65 -0.93 -6.10
N GLY A 74 -0.94 -2.19 -6.40
CA GLY A 74 -1.72 -3.10 -5.55
C GLY A 74 -1.03 -4.44 -5.28
N GLU A 75 0.24 -4.57 -5.60
CA GLU A 75 0.94 -5.83 -5.59
C GLU A 75 2.42 -5.68 -5.26
N LEU A 76 2.96 -6.62 -4.50
CA LEU A 76 4.38 -6.77 -4.23
C LEU A 76 4.80 -8.16 -4.75
N GLU A 77 5.70 -8.19 -5.72
CA GLU A 77 6.17 -9.43 -6.33
C GLU A 77 7.62 -9.70 -5.94
N GLY A 78 7.83 -10.79 -5.21
CA GLY A 78 9.15 -11.36 -4.96
C GLY A 78 9.51 -12.46 -5.98
N PRO A 79 10.75 -12.98 -5.95
CA PRO A 79 11.19 -14.01 -6.91
C PRO A 79 10.41 -15.33 -6.84
N SER A 80 9.81 -15.63 -5.68
CA SER A 80 9.06 -16.88 -5.44
C SER A 80 7.64 -16.67 -4.96
N SER A 81 7.19 -15.41 -4.78
CA SER A 81 5.88 -15.08 -4.23
C SER A 81 5.29 -13.82 -4.84
N VAL A 82 3.97 -13.78 -4.87
CA VAL A 82 3.21 -12.59 -5.26
C VAL A 82 2.26 -12.25 -4.12
N CYS A 83 2.32 -11.02 -3.64
CA CYS A 83 1.55 -10.52 -2.53
C CYS A 83 0.57 -9.46 -3.00
N ARG A 84 -0.73 -9.72 -2.89
CA ARG A 84 -1.77 -8.71 -3.11
C ARG A 84 -1.87 -7.82 -1.89
N VAL A 85 -1.86 -6.52 -2.10
CA VAL A 85 -2.04 -5.52 -1.05
C VAL A 85 -3.53 -5.39 -0.72
N LEU A 86 -3.88 -5.62 0.54
CA LEU A 86 -5.25 -5.53 1.06
C LEU A 86 -5.53 -4.17 1.68
N LYS A 87 -4.55 -3.65 2.42
CA LYS A 87 -4.64 -2.38 3.14
C LYS A 87 -3.26 -1.76 3.25
N VAL A 88 -3.22 -0.45 3.12
CA VAL A 88 -2.00 0.35 3.35
C VAL A 88 -2.26 1.31 4.50
N THR A 89 -1.33 1.39 5.42
CA THR A 89 -1.27 2.42 6.46
C THR A 89 0.05 3.15 6.36
N ARG A 90 0.05 4.44 6.68
CA ARG A 90 1.25 5.27 6.61
C ARG A 90 1.44 6.01 7.92
N ALA A 91 2.67 5.99 8.43
CA ALA A 91 3.10 6.77 9.57
C ALA A 91 4.45 7.41 9.23
N GLN A 92 4.46 8.72 8.98
CA GLN A 92 5.65 9.47 8.57
C GLN A 92 6.32 8.87 7.30
N ASP A 93 7.54 8.35 7.43
CA ASP A 93 8.36 7.72 6.39
C ASP A 93 8.10 6.21 6.23
N THR A 94 7.22 5.65 7.06
CA THR A 94 6.95 4.21 7.14
C THR A 94 5.58 3.88 6.57
N ILE A 95 5.58 2.91 5.66
CA ILE A 95 4.37 2.34 5.04
C ILE A 95 4.26 0.90 5.51
N THR A 96 3.09 0.53 6.05
CA THR A 96 2.77 -0.86 6.37
C THR A 96 1.66 -1.33 5.45
N ALA A 97 1.93 -2.39 4.69
CA ALA A 97 0.98 -3.03 3.80
C ALA A 97 0.57 -4.39 4.38
N ALA A 98 -0.70 -4.51 4.76
CA ALA A 98 -1.29 -5.82 5.03
C ALA A 98 -1.51 -6.53 3.68
N THR A 99 -0.96 -7.71 3.54
CA THR A 99 -0.94 -8.45 2.27
C THR A 99 -1.40 -9.88 2.42
N GLU A 100 -1.90 -10.43 1.31
CA GLU A 100 -2.12 -11.84 1.11
C GLU A 100 -1.15 -12.33 0.03
N CYS A 101 -0.18 -13.13 0.45
CA CYS A 101 0.87 -13.63 -0.42
C CYS A 101 0.54 -15.04 -0.88
N ARG A 102 0.87 -15.34 -2.13
CA ARG A 102 0.82 -16.67 -2.72
C ARG A 102 2.22 -17.04 -3.19
N ASP A 103 2.66 -18.22 -2.80
CA ASP A 103 3.88 -18.87 -3.29
C ASP A 103 3.56 -20.27 -3.85
N THR A 104 4.58 -21.10 -4.03
CA THR A 104 4.43 -22.48 -4.53
C THR A 104 3.82 -23.44 -3.49
N VAL A 105 3.77 -23.07 -2.22
CA VAL A 105 3.30 -23.91 -1.11
C VAL A 105 1.85 -23.58 -0.74
N GLY A 106 1.44 -22.31 -0.85
CA GLY A 106 0.09 -21.90 -0.50
C GLY A 106 -0.09 -20.39 -0.33
N TYR A 107 -1.02 -20.03 0.54
CA TYR A 107 -1.35 -18.64 0.87
C TYR A 107 -0.89 -18.30 2.27
N LEU A 108 -0.37 -17.11 2.44
CA LEU A 108 0.12 -16.59 3.70
C LEU A 108 -0.22 -15.12 3.83
N SER A 109 -0.78 -14.71 4.96
CA SER A 109 -0.97 -13.29 5.27
C SER A 109 0.29 -12.72 5.91
N LEU A 110 0.78 -11.62 5.37
CA LEU A 110 1.99 -10.94 5.82
C LEU A 110 1.75 -9.44 5.96
N ASP A 111 2.31 -8.85 7.01
CA ASP A 111 2.47 -7.40 7.09
C ASP A 111 3.86 -7.03 6.58
N ILE A 112 3.89 -6.26 5.50
CA ILE A 112 5.12 -5.79 4.88
C ILE A 112 5.32 -4.33 5.27
N THR A 113 6.48 -4.03 5.84
CA THR A 113 6.86 -2.68 6.22
C THR A 113 7.92 -2.15 5.27
N ILE A 114 7.69 -0.96 4.74
CA ILE A 114 8.59 -0.24 3.85
C ILE A 114 8.90 1.10 4.52
N LYS A 115 10.12 1.28 5.00
CA LYS A 115 10.61 2.57 5.49
C LYS A 115 11.34 3.30 4.38
N VAL A 116 10.82 4.45 3.98
CA VAL A 116 11.38 5.26 2.89
C VAL A 116 12.55 6.09 3.44
N GLN A 117 13.74 5.85 2.95
CA GLN A 117 14.93 6.63 3.30
C GLN A 117 15.22 7.73 2.29
N SER A 118 14.93 7.47 1.02
CA SER A 118 15.04 8.44 -0.07
C SER A 118 14.20 7.98 -1.28
N ALA A 119 14.21 8.74 -2.37
CA ALA A 119 13.57 8.35 -3.63
C ALA A 119 14.15 7.05 -4.24
N HIS A 120 15.36 6.67 -3.82
CA HIS A 120 16.12 5.54 -4.39
C HIS A 120 16.51 4.49 -3.35
N GLN A 121 16.09 4.64 -2.09
CA GLN A 121 16.49 3.75 -1.01
C GLN A 121 15.34 3.52 -0.03
N ILE A 122 15.07 2.26 0.25
CA ILE A 122 14.09 1.82 1.24
C ILE A 122 14.69 0.76 2.17
N ILE A 123 14.12 0.63 3.38
CA ILE A 123 14.30 -0.55 4.20
C ILE A 123 13.01 -1.36 4.06
N TYR A 124 13.14 -2.62 3.70
CA TYR A 124 12.04 -3.55 3.46
C TYR A 124 12.08 -4.67 4.49
N SER A 125 10.95 -4.96 5.11
CA SER A 125 10.83 -6.07 6.06
C SER A 125 9.45 -6.72 5.96
N ALA A 126 9.38 -8.00 6.29
CA ALA A 126 8.14 -8.76 6.38
C ALA A 126 7.88 -9.16 7.84
N ASN A 127 6.60 -9.07 8.28
CA ASN A 127 6.12 -9.43 9.64
C ASN A 127 6.82 -8.70 10.80
N GLY A 128 7.32 -7.48 10.57
CA GLY A 128 8.00 -6.72 11.61
C GLY A 128 9.28 -7.36 12.16
N ALA A 129 9.79 -8.38 11.48
CA ALA A 129 11.02 -9.06 11.84
C ALA A 129 12.22 -8.14 11.54
N GLU A 130 12.65 -7.35 12.52
CA GLU A 130 13.80 -6.44 12.38
C GLU A 130 15.06 -7.17 11.92
N ALA A 131 15.20 -8.46 12.29
CA ALA A 131 16.31 -9.30 11.85
C ALA A 131 16.34 -9.57 10.33
N LEU A 132 15.24 -9.31 9.62
CA LEU A 132 15.12 -9.46 8.17
C LEU A 132 15.06 -8.11 7.45
N ASN A 133 15.32 -7.01 8.14
CA ASN A 133 15.40 -5.69 7.53
C ASN A 133 16.54 -5.65 6.52
N ALA A 134 16.22 -5.47 5.27
CA ALA A 134 17.21 -5.29 4.21
C ALA A 134 17.05 -3.90 3.58
N THR A 135 18.17 -3.25 3.35
CA THR A 135 18.22 -2.02 2.55
C THR A 135 18.15 -2.38 1.09
N TYR A 136 17.19 -1.80 0.40
CA TYR A 136 16.99 -2.00 -1.03
C TYR A 136 17.21 -0.68 -1.77
N LEU A 137 17.82 -0.78 -2.93
CA LEU A 137 18.08 0.31 -3.86
C LEU A 137 17.17 0.17 -5.08
N LYS A 138 16.66 1.29 -5.56
CA LYS A 138 15.81 1.34 -6.75
C LYS A 138 16.60 1.08 -8.01
N CYS A 139 16.15 0.15 -8.82
CA CYS A 139 16.75 -0.11 -10.12
C CYS A 139 16.41 1.00 -11.13
N PRO A 140 17.41 1.52 -11.85
CA PRO A 140 17.17 2.43 -12.97
C PRO A 140 16.67 1.61 -14.16
N MET A 141 15.33 1.64 -14.43
CA MET A 141 14.72 0.82 -15.49
C MET A 141 13.71 1.62 -16.32
#